data_1b6589bc606f09351ef8868a6dd758f1
#
_entry.id   1b6589bc606f09351ef8868a6dd758f1
#
_cell.length_a   1.000
_cell.length_b   1.000
_cell.length_c   1.000
_cell.angle_alpha   90.00
_cell.angle_beta   90.00
_cell.angle_gamma   90.00
#
_symmetry.space_group_name_H-M   'P 1'
#
loop_
_entity.id
_entity.type
_entity.pdbx_description
1 polymer ?
#
loop_
_entity_poly.entity_id
_entity_poly.type
_entity_poly.pdbx_seq_one_letter_code
_entity_poly.pdbx_strand_id
1 'polypeptide(L)'
;MINNSKLEDICTKLQTVYEEGKLSEIREAENDAYKIFMQLVRLQTSKLAFSSDEIRQYVISDAVTRCMIAVKKFKLYLENTFLGLTADNEIIGYSKKDKNVRVTYPLSVCYMKDHSRIDASNVSTLREGDTIMLKNNCFSFFSSTILNCCSTSIKTYKKCADVSLTAFEEGNNK
;
A
#
# COMPACT_ATOMS: atom_id res chain seq x y z
N MET A 1 -17.35 4.51 5.99
CA MET A 1 -16.71 3.38 5.28
C MET A 1 -15.38 3.86 4.69
N ILE A 2 -14.29 3.07 4.80
CA ILE A 2 -13.01 3.39 4.17
C ILE A 2 -13.08 2.98 2.72
N ASN A 3 -12.74 3.90 1.82
CA ASN A 3 -12.65 3.68 0.38
C ASN A 3 -11.29 4.16 -0.15
N ASN A 4 -11.01 3.90 -1.41
CA ASN A 4 -9.76 4.27 -2.06
C ASN A 4 -9.49 5.78 -2.03
N SER A 5 -10.51 6.61 -2.29
CA SER A 5 -10.39 8.08 -2.30
C SER A 5 -9.93 8.61 -0.94
N LYS A 6 -10.53 8.13 0.15
CA LYS A 6 -10.15 8.55 1.51
C LYS A 6 -8.71 8.17 1.88
N LEU A 7 -8.24 7.03 1.38
CA LEU A 7 -6.84 6.62 1.56
C LEU A 7 -5.89 7.46 0.70
N GLU A 8 -6.27 7.79 -0.53
CA GLU A 8 -5.53 8.70 -1.40
C GLU A 8 -5.37 10.08 -0.75
N ASP A 9 -6.46 10.65 -0.23
CA ASP A 9 -6.45 11.97 0.42
C ASP A 9 -5.52 11.99 1.63
N ILE A 10 -5.57 10.97 2.50
CA ILE A 10 -4.72 10.93 3.68
C ILE A 10 -3.25 10.69 3.32
N CYS A 11 -2.96 9.86 2.31
CA CYS A 11 -1.59 9.65 1.84
C CYS A 11 -1.00 10.92 1.26
N THR A 12 -1.76 11.63 0.42
CA THR A 12 -1.34 12.90 -0.17
C THR A 12 -1.11 13.95 0.92
N LYS A 13 -2.06 14.10 1.88
CA LYS A 13 -1.92 15.03 3.01
C LYS A 13 -0.64 14.75 3.81
N LEU A 14 -0.39 13.47 4.17
CA LEU A 14 0.79 13.10 4.92
C LEU A 14 2.10 13.37 4.16
N GLN A 15 2.15 13.01 2.89
CA GLN A 15 3.34 13.23 2.06
C GLN A 15 3.65 14.73 1.95
N THR A 16 2.62 15.55 1.71
CA THR A 16 2.78 17.02 1.64
C THR A 16 3.31 17.60 2.95
N VAL A 17 2.74 17.24 4.10
CA VAL A 17 3.20 17.78 5.38
C VAL A 17 4.57 17.27 5.80
N TYR A 18 4.99 16.09 5.35
CA TYR A 18 6.36 15.61 5.58
C TYR A 18 7.41 16.40 4.79
N GLU A 19 7.02 16.94 3.63
CA GLU A 19 7.92 17.74 2.78
C GLU A 19 7.95 19.21 3.20
N GLU A 20 6.82 19.79 3.56
CA GLU A 20 6.65 21.24 3.71
C GLU A 20 6.09 21.65 5.08
N GLY A 21 5.56 20.70 5.86
CA GLY A 21 4.77 20.98 7.06
C GLY A 21 5.59 21.31 8.30
N LYS A 22 4.95 22.07 9.19
CA LYS A 22 5.44 22.30 10.55
C LYS A 22 5.17 21.07 11.43
N LEU A 23 5.91 20.95 12.52
CA LEU A 23 5.79 19.80 13.43
C LEU A 23 4.36 19.57 13.96
N SER A 24 3.61 20.65 14.21
CA SER A 24 2.20 20.55 14.64
C SER A 24 1.31 19.97 13.54
N GLU A 25 1.50 20.37 12.28
CA GLU A 25 0.74 19.90 11.13
C GLU A 25 1.06 18.43 10.83
N ILE A 26 2.33 18.04 10.96
CA ILE A 26 2.76 16.64 10.83
C ILE A 26 2.06 15.77 11.88
N ARG A 27 2.05 16.17 13.15
CA ARG A 27 1.41 15.41 14.23
C ARG A 27 -0.10 15.26 14.02
N GLU A 28 -0.77 16.32 13.57
CA GLU A 28 -2.20 16.27 13.26
C GLU A 28 -2.49 15.28 12.11
N ALA A 29 -1.73 15.39 11.01
CA ALA A 29 -1.88 14.51 9.87
C ALA A 29 -1.56 13.05 10.22
N GLU A 30 -0.54 12.80 11.04
CA GLU A 30 -0.21 11.46 11.53
C GLU A 30 -1.33 10.88 12.40
N ASN A 31 -1.95 11.67 13.28
CA ASN A 31 -3.09 11.23 14.09
C ASN A 31 -4.30 10.86 13.23
N ASP A 32 -4.59 11.65 12.20
CA ASP A 32 -5.68 11.38 11.26
C ASP A 32 -5.40 10.09 10.47
N ALA A 33 -4.19 9.94 9.97
CA ALA A 33 -3.76 8.75 9.25
C ALA A 33 -3.81 7.49 10.13
N TYR A 34 -3.33 7.60 11.37
CA TYR A 34 -3.36 6.50 12.33
C TYR A 34 -4.79 5.99 12.54
N LYS A 35 -5.78 6.88 12.71
CA LYS A 35 -7.19 6.50 12.87
C LYS A 35 -7.71 5.75 11.64
N ILE A 36 -7.36 6.22 10.44
CA ILE A 36 -7.80 5.60 9.19
C ILE A 36 -7.13 4.24 9.00
N PHE A 37 -5.82 4.14 9.21
CA PHE A 37 -5.13 2.85 9.11
C PHE A 37 -5.58 1.87 10.18
N MET A 38 -5.88 2.32 11.41
CA MET A 38 -6.45 1.46 12.44
C MET A 38 -7.80 0.86 12.01
N GLN A 39 -8.67 1.65 11.39
CA GLN A 39 -9.94 1.15 10.87
C GLN A 39 -9.72 0.15 9.72
N LEU A 40 -8.79 0.44 8.80
CA LEU A 40 -8.47 -0.45 7.68
C LEU A 40 -7.89 -1.78 8.17
N VAL A 41 -6.94 -1.74 9.10
CA VAL A 41 -6.33 -2.93 9.69
C VAL A 41 -7.37 -3.77 10.41
N ARG A 42 -8.24 -3.17 11.23
CA ARG A 42 -9.33 -3.89 11.89
C ARG A 42 -10.29 -4.55 10.90
N LEU A 43 -10.62 -3.86 9.80
CA LEU A 43 -11.46 -4.41 8.74
C LEU A 43 -10.81 -5.64 8.09
N GLN A 44 -9.52 -5.54 7.75
CA GLN A 44 -8.78 -6.64 7.11
C GLN A 44 -8.54 -7.81 8.06
N THR A 45 -8.24 -7.53 9.32
CA THR A 45 -7.96 -8.57 10.33
C THR A 45 -9.22 -9.19 10.94
N SER A 46 -10.40 -8.59 10.77
CA SER A 46 -11.66 -9.14 11.29
C SER A 46 -12.00 -10.54 10.76
N LYS A 47 -11.49 -10.88 9.58
CA LYS A 47 -11.69 -12.17 8.92
C LYS A 47 -10.62 -13.20 9.29
N LEU A 48 -9.61 -12.81 10.07
CA LEU A 48 -8.52 -13.68 10.49
C LEU A 48 -8.81 -14.28 11.86
N ALA A 49 -8.53 -15.56 12.00
CA ALA A 49 -8.56 -16.23 13.30
C ALA A 49 -7.22 -16.04 14.02
N PHE A 50 -7.26 -15.53 15.24
CA PHE A 50 -6.10 -15.40 16.12
C PHE A 50 -6.25 -16.34 17.31
N SER A 51 -5.13 -16.93 17.75
CA SER A 51 -5.12 -17.87 18.87
C SER A 51 -5.31 -17.18 20.23
N SER A 52 -5.08 -15.86 20.32
CA SER A 52 -5.35 -15.07 21.51
C SER A 52 -5.59 -13.59 21.14
N ASP A 53 -6.23 -12.84 22.07
CA ASP A 53 -6.41 -11.39 21.90
C ASP A 53 -5.08 -10.63 21.97
N GLU A 54 -4.09 -11.11 22.70
CA GLU A 54 -2.76 -10.52 22.77
C GLU A 54 -2.06 -10.56 21.41
N ILE A 55 -2.10 -11.71 20.73
CA ILE A 55 -1.57 -11.84 19.37
C ILE A 55 -2.32 -10.92 18.42
N ARG A 56 -3.63 -10.85 18.54
CA ARG A 56 -4.45 -9.94 17.73
C ARG A 56 -4.01 -8.49 17.90
N GLN A 57 -3.88 -8.02 19.14
CA GLN A 57 -3.49 -6.63 19.43
C GLN A 57 -2.07 -6.33 18.94
N TYR A 58 -1.14 -7.25 19.13
CA TYR A 58 0.22 -7.14 18.61
C TYR A 58 0.23 -6.99 17.08
N VAL A 59 -0.47 -7.86 16.37
CA VAL A 59 -0.56 -7.84 14.90
C VAL A 59 -1.21 -6.56 14.39
N ILE A 60 -2.29 -6.09 15.03
CA ILE A 60 -2.96 -4.84 14.66
C ILE A 60 -1.99 -3.66 14.82
N SER A 61 -1.31 -3.57 15.96
CA SER A 61 -0.36 -2.49 16.24
C SER A 61 0.80 -2.46 15.24
N ASP A 62 1.40 -3.61 14.95
CA ASP A 62 2.49 -3.73 13.97
C ASP A 62 2.01 -3.39 12.55
N ALA A 63 0.81 -3.84 12.15
CA ALA A 63 0.25 -3.56 10.85
C ALA A 63 -0.04 -2.05 10.64
N VAL A 64 -0.58 -1.36 11.66
CA VAL A 64 -0.78 0.10 11.59
C VAL A 64 0.55 0.83 11.46
N THR A 65 1.55 0.45 12.25
CA THR A 65 2.90 1.02 12.17
C THR A 65 3.50 0.85 10.78
N ARG A 66 3.37 -0.33 10.20
CA ARG A 66 3.86 -0.59 8.83
C ARG A 66 3.11 0.21 7.77
N CYS A 67 1.81 0.41 7.91
CA CYS A 67 1.06 1.30 7.03
C CYS A 67 1.57 2.75 7.11
N MET A 68 1.80 3.26 8.32
CA MET A 68 2.37 4.60 8.52
C MET A 68 3.75 4.77 7.86
N ILE A 69 4.60 3.76 7.96
CA ILE A 69 5.91 3.75 7.30
C ILE A 69 5.74 3.66 5.77
N ALA A 70 4.81 2.83 5.30
CA ALA A 70 4.59 2.58 3.87
C ALA A 70 4.08 3.82 3.12
N VAL A 71 3.37 4.75 3.80
CA VAL A 71 2.93 6.02 3.20
C VAL A 71 4.09 6.78 2.57
N LYS A 72 5.25 6.83 3.22
CA LYS A 72 6.43 7.53 2.71
C LYS A 72 6.96 6.94 1.39
N LYS A 73 6.69 5.67 1.14
CA LYS A 73 7.13 4.93 -0.06
C LYS A 73 6.03 4.81 -1.11
N PHE A 74 4.78 5.07 -0.75
CA PHE A 74 3.67 4.95 -1.67
C PHE A 74 3.73 6.05 -2.74
N LYS A 75 3.59 5.64 -3.99
CA LYS A 75 3.47 6.55 -5.13
C LYS A 75 2.09 6.37 -5.77
N LEU A 76 1.29 7.43 -5.75
CA LEU A 76 -0.05 7.41 -6.35
C LEU A 76 0.02 7.20 -7.86
N TYR A 77 1.01 7.80 -8.52
CA TYR A 77 1.27 7.63 -9.94
C TYR A 77 2.63 7.01 -10.15
N LEU A 78 2.69 5.96 -10.99
CA LEU A 78 3.90 5.28 -11.41
C LEU A 78 4.17 5.58 -12.88
N GLU A 79 5.40 5.97 -13.17
CA GLU A 79 5.85 6.18 -14.53
C GLU A 79 5.93 4.86 -15.29
N ASN A 80 5.44 4.87 -16.54
CA ASN A 80 5.50 3.74 -17.46
C ASN A 80 5.69 4.27 -18.88
N THR A 81 5.85 3.37 -19.84
CA THR A 81 6.05 3.69 -21.25
C THR A 81 4.87 3.21 -22.07
N PHE A 82 4.35 4.07 -22.93
CA PHE A 82 3.36 3.69 -23.92
C PHE A 82 4.01 2.91 -25.03
N LEU A 83 3.58 1.67 -25.27
CA LEU A 83 4.11 0.78 -26.30
C LEU A 83 3.12 0.55 -27.45
N GLY A 84 1.86 0.87 -27.28
CA GLY A 84 0.82 0.70 -28.27
C GLY A 84 -0.55 0.50 -27.66
N LEU A 85 -1.53 0.23 -28.51
CA LEU A 85 -2.92 -0.08 -28.15
C LEU A 85 -3.27 -1.50 -28.61
N THR A 86 -4.11 -2.17 -27.83
CA THR A 86 -4.76 -3.42 -28.23
C THR A 86 -5.98 -3.12 -29.11
N ALA A 87 -6.56 -4.17 -29.71
CA ALA A 87 -7.81 -4.06 -30.46
C ALA A 87 -8.99 -3.55 -29.60
N ASP A 88 -8.95 -3.79 -28.29
CA ASP A 88 -9.95 -3.36 -27.31
C ASP A 88 -9.64 -1.97 -26.69
N ASN A 89 -8.72 -1.21 -27.30
CA ASN A 89 -8.28 0.11 -26.80
C ASN A 89 -7.68 0.09 -25.39
N GLU A 90 -7.05 -0.99 -24.99
CA GLU A 90 -6.22 -1.02 -23.79
C GLU A 90 -4.79 -0.59 -24.13
N ILE A 91 -4.12 0.05 -23.16
CA ILE A 91 -2.73 0.50 -23.34
C ILE A 91 -1.78 -0.67 -23.07
N ILE A 92 -0.84 -0.88 -23.97
CA ILE A 92 0.29 -1.78 -23.79
C ILE A 92 1.42 -0.98 -23.14
N GLY A 93 1.91 -1.46 -22.00
CA GLY A 93 3.05 -0.92 -21.29
C GLY A 93 3.89 -2.02 -20.67
N TYR A 94 4.83 -1.65 -19.81
CA TYR A 94 5.65 -2.62 -19.07
C TYR A 94 4.97 -3.01 -17.75
N SER A 95 5.23 -4.23 -17.28
CA SER A 95 4.80 -4.68 -15.97
C SER A 95 5.40 -3.80 -14.86
N LYS A 96 4.61 -3.53 -13.80
CA LYS A 96 5.08 -2.81 -12.61
C LYS A 96 6.19 -3.58 -11.85
N LYS A 97 6.24 -4.89 -12.04
CA LYS A 97 7.20 -5.78 -11.34
C LYS A 97 8.43 -6.09 -12.18
N ASP A 98 8.27 -6.15 -13.50
CA ASP A 98 9.35 -6.51 -14.43
C ASP A 98 9.25 -5.65 -15.68
N LYS A 99 10.21 -4.76 -15.87
CA LYS A 99 10.29 -3.86 -17.02
C LYS A 99 10.58 -4.55 -18.35
N ASN A 100 10.87 -5.85 -18.34
CA ASN A 100 11.06 -6.64 -19.56
C ASN A 100 9.78 -7.34 -20.03
N VAL A 101 8.72 -7.31 -19.22
CA VAL A 101 7.43 -7.94 -19.54
C VAL A 101 6.42 -6.88 -19.96
N ARG A 102 5.80 -7.10 -21.13
CA ARG A 102 4.71 -6.27 -21.64
C ARG A 102 3.38 -6.76 -21.06
N VAL A 103 2.56 -5.84 -20.62
CA VAL A 103 1.21 -6.10 -20.09
C VAL A 103 0.24 -5.04 -20.60
N THR A 104 -1.06 -5.32 -20.51
CA THR A 104 -2.11 -4.39 -20.91
C THR A 104 -2.73 -3.71 -19.69
N TYR A 105 -3.09 -2.44 -19.84
CA TYR A 105 -3.74 -1.62 -18.83
C TYR A 105 -5.01 -1.01 -19.39
N PRO A 106 -6.15 -1.03 -18.67
CA PRO A 106 -7.35 -0.32 -19.08
C PRO A 106 -7.09 1.19 -19.05
N LEU A 107 -7.75 1.95 -19.94
CA LEU A 107 -7.60 3.41 -20.01
C LEU A 107 -7.90 4.08 -18.67
N SER A 108 -8.81 3.53 -17.87
CA SER A 108 -9.24 4.09 -16.58
C SER A 108 -8.12 4.25 -15.55
N VAL A 109 -7.02 3.50 -15.67
CA VAL A 109 -5.85 3.58 -14.75
C VAL A 109 -4.67 4.31 -15.37
N CYS A 110 -4.79 4.77 -16.62
CA CYS A 110 -3.74 5.43 -17.37
C CYS A 110 -3.97 6.94 -17.44
N TYR A 111 -2.86 7.69 -17.29
CA TYR A 111 -2.85 9.15 -17.27
C TYR A 111 -1.68 9.66 -18.13
N MET A 112 -1.84 10.84 -18.68
CA MET A 112 -0.73 11.58 -19.31
C MET A 112 0.34 11.93 -18.27
N LYS A 113 1.50 12.34 -18.73
CA LYS A 113 2.62 12.76 -17.85
C LYS A 113 2.24 13.90 -16.90
N ASP A 114 1.32 14.78 -17.31
CA ASP A 114 0.78 15.88 -16.49
C ASP A 114 -0.37 15.46 -15.56
N HIS A 115 -0.64 14.14 -15.46
CA HIS A 115 -1.74 13.53 -14.70
C HIS A 115 -3.14 13.82 -15.23
N SER A 116 -3.29 14.34 -16.44
CA SER A 116 -4.59 14.40 -17.13
C SER A 116 -5.02 13.01 -17.57
N ARG A 117 -6.33 12.76 -17.62
CA ARG A 117 -6.88 11.46 -17.99
C ARG A 117 -6.59 11.12 -19.45
N ILE A 118 -6.23 9.87 -19.71
CA ILE A 118 -6.23 9.29 -21.04
C ILE A 118 -7.60 8.68 -21.31
N ASP A 119 -8.25 9.11 -22.39
CA ASP A 119 -9.53 8.59 -22.86
C ASP A 119 -9.48 8.32 -24.39
N ALA A 120 -10.62 7.90 -24.93
CA ALA A 120 -10.72 7.60 -26.37
C ALA A 120 -10.46 8.82 -27.26
N SER A 121 -10.61 10.05 -26.73
CA SER A 121 -10.44 11.30 -27.50
C SER A 121 -8.96 11.69 -27.66
N ASN A 122 -8.09 11.35 -26.71
CA ASN A 122 -6.70 11.78 -26.68
C ASN A 122 -5.68 10.64 -26.78
N VAL A 123 -6.10 9.39 -26.66
CA VAL A 123 -5.19 8.22 -26.73
C VAL A 123 -4.45 8.14 -28.06
N SER A 124 -5.08 8.62 -29.16
CA SER A 124 -4.47 8.66 -30.49
C SER A 124 -3.30 9.66 -30.62
N THR A 125 -3.15 10.56 -29.68
CA THR A 125 -2.01 11.51 -29.64
C THR A 125 -0.73 10.88 -29.10
N LEU A 126 -0.83 9.73 -28.43
CA LEU A 126 0.31 9.02 -27.86
C LEU A 126 1.10 8.29 -28.97
N ARG A 127 2.41 8.33 -28.84
CA ARG A 127 3.37 7.63 -29.71
C ARG A 127 4.12 6.59 -28.90
N GLU A 128 4.54 5.50 -29.57
CA GLU A 128 5.40 4.50 -28.96
C GLU A 128 6.65 5.16 -28.36
N GLY A 129 6.93 4.85 -27.11
CA GLY A 129 8.01 5.44 -26.32
C GLY A 129 7.63 6.64 -25.45
N ASP A 130 6.41 7.18 -25.59
CA ASP A 130 5.93 8.26 -24.74
C ASP A 130 5.78 7.80 -23.30
N THR A 131 6.05 8.73 -22.37
CA THR A 131 5.83 8.49 -20.95
C THR A 131 4.36 8.62 -20.61
N ILE A 132 3.83 7.63 -19.93
CA ILE A 132 2.51 7.62 -19.30
C ILE A 132 2.62 7.38 -17.82
N MET A 133 1.57 7.71 -17.08
CA MET A 133 1.47 7.47 -15.64
C MET A 133 0.38 6.44 -15.37
N LEU A 134 0.68 5.48 -14.49
CA LEU A 134 -0.29 4.49 -14.02
C LEU A 134 -0.72 4.83 -12.61
N LYS A 135 -2.02 4.99 -12.38
CA LYS A 135 -2.55 5.24 -11.04
C LYS A 135 -2.52 3.97 -10.21
N ASN A 136 -1.90 4.04 -9.04
CA ASN A 136 -1.93 2.99 -8.05
C ASN A 136 -3.22 3.02 -7.25
N ASN A 137 -3.69 1.84 -6.87
CA ASN A 137 -4.81 1.68 -5.96
C ASN A 137 -4.31 1.64 -4.51
N CYS A 138 -4.59 2.70 -3.75
CA CYS A 138 -4.22 2.81 -2.34
C CYS A 138 -4.77 1.67 -1.50
N PHE A 139 -6.04 1.34 -1.67
CA PHE A 139 -6.68 0.27 -0.91
C PHE A 139 -5.98 -1.08 -1.12
N SER A 140 -5.69 -1.45 -2.37
CA SER A 140 -4.97 -2.68 -2.69
C SER A 140 -3.56 -2.70 -2.14
N PHE A 141 -2.84 -1.57 -2.23
CA PHE A 141 -1.49 -1.43 -1.72
C PHE A 141 -1.43 -1.64 -0.21
N PHE A 142 -2.26 -0.93 0.56
CA PHE A 142 -2.26 -1.06 2.02
C PHE A 142 -2.86 -2.37 2.49
N SER A 143 -3.87 -2.92 1.81
CA SER A 143 -4.39 -4.26 2.11
C SER A 143 -3.32 -5.33 1.96
N SER A 144 -2.50 -5.27 0.90
CA SER A 144 -1.37 -6.18 0.72
C SER A 144 -0.31 -5.99 1.80
N THR A 145 -0.01 -4.75 2.18
CA THR A 145 0.93 -4.43 3.27
C THR A 145 0.45 -5.03 4.59
N ILE A 146 -0.84 -4.90 4.91
CA ILE A 146 -1.44 -5.44 6.13
C ILE A 146 -1.38 -6.97 6.15
N LEU A 147 -1.81 -7.63 5.07
CA LEU A 147 -1.82 -9.09 5.00
C LEU A 147 -0.41 -9.70 5.09
N ASN A 148 0.56 -9.09 4.42
CA ASN A 148 1.97 -9.49 4.52
C ASN A 148 2.51 -9.28 5.93
N CYS A 149 2.17 -8.17 6.57
CA CYS A 149 2.52 -7.88 7.95
C CYS A 149 1.91 -8.92 8.90
N CYS A 150 0.61 -9.23 8.78
CA CYS A 150 -0.06 -10.21 9.63
C CYS A 150 0.64 -11.56 9.58
N SER A 151 0.97 -12.04 8.38
CA SER A 151 1.69 -13.31 8.21
C SER A 151 3.07 -13.31 8.89
N THR A 152 3.81 -12.21 8.75
CA THR A 152 5.15 -12.07 9.32
C THR A 152 5.10 -11.90 10.85
N SER A 153 4.20 -11.07 11.35
CA SER A 153 4.06 -10.77 12.78
C SER A 153 3.63 -12.00 13.58
N ILE A 154 2.70 -12.80 13.05
CA ILE A 154 2.29 -14.06 13.69
C ILE A 154 3.48 -15.01 13.81
N LYS A 155 4.29 -15.16 12.76
CA LYS A 155 5.49 -16.02 12.78
C LYS A 155 6.51 -15.52 13.81
N THR A 156 6.74 -14.20 13.85
CA THR A 156 7.69 -13.57 14.78
C THR A 156 7.24 -13.75 16.23
N TYR A 157 5.94 -13.49 16.52
CA TYR A 157 5.39 -13.66 17.85
C TYR A 157 5.54 -15.12 18.35
N LYS A 158 5.19 -16.10 17.52
CA LYS A 158 5.34 -17.52 17.86
C LYS A 158 6.79 -17.86 18.16
N LYS A 159 7.73 -17.42 17.32
CA LYS A 159 9.16 -17.66 17.53
C LYS A 159 9.67 -17.07 18.86
N CYS A 160 9.25 -15.86 19.21
CA CYS A 160 9.62 -15.23 20.48
C CYS A 160 9.02 -15.97 21.68
N ALA A 161 7.77 -16.44 21.59
CA ALA A 161 7.12 -17.22 22.62
C ALA A 161 7.82 -18.58 22.84
N ASP A 162 8.20 -19.28 21.76
CA ASP A 162 8.92 -20.54 21.81
C ASP A 162 10.30 -20.39 22.48
N VAL A 163 11.03 -19.32 22.14
CA VAL A 163 12.33 -19.00 22.77
C VAL A 163 12.18 -18.72 24.27
N SER A 164 11.13 -18.00 24.66
CA SER A 164 10.86 -17.68 26.08
C SER A 164 10.52 -18.93 26.88
N LEU A 165 9.76 -19.88 26.32
CA LEU A 165 9.43 -21.16 26.96
C LEU A 165 10.68 -22.03 27.15
N THR A 166 11.55 -22.13 26.14
CA THR A 166 12.79 -22.90 26.22
C THR A 166 13.74 -22.36 27.30
N ALA A 167 13.88 -21.02 27.36
CA ALA A 167 14.70 -20.36 28.39
C ALA A 167 14.15 -20.59 29.81
N PHE A 168 12.82 -20.65 29.96
CA PHE A 168 12.17 -20.94 31.25
C PHE A 168 12.37 -22.41 31.67
N GLU A 169 12.27 -23.35 30.74
CA GLU A 169 12.51 -24.77 31.02
C GLU A 169 13.97 -25.06 31.41
N GLU A 170 14.94 -24.43 30.75
CA GLU A 170 16.36 -24.53 31.10
C GLU A 170 16.69 -23.91 32.48
N GLY A 171 15.98 -22.88 32.88
CA GLY A 171 16.15 -22.24 34.20
C GLY A 171 15.63 -23.05 35.39
N ASN A 172 14.67 -23.95 35.17
CA ASN A 172 14.04 -24.76 36.21
C ASN A 172 14.75 -26.12 36.43
N ASN A 173 15.73 -26.46 35.64
CA ASN A 173 16.50 -27.71 35.72
C ASN A 173 17.89 -27.56 36.40
N LYS A 174 18.06 -26.50 37.20
CA LYS A 174 19.28 -26.30 38.01
C LYS A 174 18.97 -26.33 39.49
#